data_a530d27aa010a794c28e139a4f1eacc2
#
_entry.id   a530d27aa010a794c28e139a4f1eacc2
#
_cell.length_a   1.000
_cell.length_b   1.000
_cell.length_c   1.000
_cell.angle_alpha   90.00
_cell.angle_beta   90.00
_cell.angle_gamma   90.00
#
_symmetry.space_group_name_H-M   'P 1'
#
loop_
_entity.id
_entity.type
_entity.pdbx_description
1 polymer ?
#
loop_
_entity_poly.entity_id
_entity_poly.type
_entity_poly.pdbx_seq_one_letter_code
_entity_poly.pdbx_strand_id
1 'polypeptide(L)'
;MKKLFYTLAIILSCFYSAQTLADGVVVDKVYHPYVLPNEKEVEWRLLSHQKGNTNSLAQRFAYGQSIFDNVMVEFYIVGERDVDDNFSLSAYEVETRWMLTEQGEYWADWGMLFEFEKIHNKDIWEVTSGLLFEKEVGRTSLSINAFLIYEWGNDIENEMEMEFRAQYRYRWI
;
A
#
# COMPACT_ATOMS: atom_id res chain seq x y z
N MET A 1 -30.38 -7.60 -26.30
CA MET A 1 -30.69 -7.08 -24.94
C MET A 1 -30.53 -8.15 -23.84
N LYS A 2 -31.11 -9.37 -23.98
CA LYS A 2 -30.98 -10.42 -22.91
C LYS A 2 -29.52 -10.83 -22.61
N LYS A 3 -28.66 -10.99 -23.63
CA LYS A 3 -27.23 -11.36 -23.42
C LYS A 3 -26.45 -10.28 -22.66
N LEU A 4 -26.71 -8.99 -22.93
CA LEU A 4 -26.06 -7.88 -22.23
C LEU A 4 -26.47 -7.83 -20.76
N PHE A 5 -27.74 -8.18 -20.45
CA PHE A 5 -28.24 -8.23 -19.09
C PHE A 5 -27.58 -9.36 -18.27
N TYR A 6 -27.37 -10.55 -18.87
CA TYR A 6 -26.68 -11.67 -18.22
C TYR A 6 -25.19 -11.36 -17.98
N THR A 7 -24.52 -10.70 -18.91
CA THR A 7 -23.13 -10.29 -18.74
C THR A 7 -22.98 -9.27 -17.62
N LEU A 8 -23.90 -8.30 -17.53
CA LEU A 8 -23.90 -7.31 -16.44
C LEU A 8 -24.22 -7.94 -15.09
N ALA A 9 -25.14 -8.93 -15.04
CA ALA A 9 -25.48 -9.64 -13.82
C ALA A 9 -24.33 -10.52 -13.33
N ILE A 10 -23.55 -11.15 -14.20
CA ILE A 10 -22.36 -11.94 -13.85
C ILE A 10 -21.26 -11.01 -13.32
N ILE A 11 -21.04 -9.85 -13.92
CA ILE A 11 -20.06 -8.85 -13.43
C ILE A 11 -20.48 -8.35 -12.05
N LEU A 12 -21.78 -8.07 -11.82
CA LEU A 12 -22.28 -7.63 -10.51
C LEU A 12 -22.19 -8.71 -9.43
N SER A 13 -22.30 -9.99 -9.78
CA SER A 13 -22.19 -11.09 -8.81
C SER A 13 -20.76 -11.35 -8.35
N CYS A 14 -19.76 -10.98 -9.14
CA CYS A 14 -18.35 -11.08 -8.75
C CYS A 14 -17.94 -10.06 -7.67
N PHE A 15 -18.74 -9.00 -7.46
CA PHE A 15 -18.47 -8.01 -6.40
C PHE A 15 -19.08 -8.38 -5.03
N TYR A 16 -19.78 -9.51 -4.90
CA TYR A 16 -20.51 -9.86 -3.68
C TYR A 16 -19.77 -10.78 -2.70
N SER A 17 -18.50 -11.10 -2.94
CA SER A 17 -17.79 -12.06 -2.09
C SER A 17 -16.33 -11.69 -1.86
N ALA A 18 -16.09 -10.65 -1.08
CA ALA A 18 -14.88 -10.53 -0.27
C ALA A 18 -15.14 -9.55 0.87
N GLN A 19 -15.73 -10.05 1.96
CA GLN A 19 -15.48 -9.41 3.25
C GLN A 19 -14.12 -9.94 3.71
N THR A 20 -13.06 -9.37 3.19
CA THR A 20 -11.74 -9.49 3.82
C THR A 20 -11.82 -8.69 5.11
N LEU A 21 -11.82 -9.37 6.23
CA LEU A 21 -11.53 -8.77 7.52
C LEU A 21 -10.03 -8.46 7.47
N ALA A 22 -9.69 -7.23 7.12
CA ALA A 22 -8.34 -6.73 7.32
C ALA A 22 -8.06 -6.74 8.82
N ASP A 23 -7.24 -7.67 9.27
CA ASP A 23 -6.78 -7.77 10.64
C ASP A 23 -5.61 -6.78 10.80
N GLY A 24 -5.90 -5.61 11.35
CA GLY A 24 -4.90 -4.62 11.70
C GLY A 24 -5.31 -3.18 11.41
N VAL A 25 -4.60 -2.25 12.03
CA VAL A 25 -4.68 -0.82 11.75
C VAL A 25 -3.67 -0.51 10.67
N VAL A 26 -4.07 -0.64 9.41
CA VAL A 26 -3.19 -0.41 8.27
C VAL A 26 -3.13 1.08 7.95
N VAL A 27 -1.94 1.66 7.92
CA VAL A 27 -1.69 3.06 7.55
C VAL A 27 -1.26 3.11 6.08
N ASP A 28 -2.12 2.63 5.19
CA ASP A 28 -1.81 2.54 3.78
C ASP A 28 -1.98 3.85 3.03
N LYS A 29 -1.16 4.02 2.01
CA LYS A 29 -1.24 5.14 1.07
C LYS A 29 -1.44 4.61 -0.35
N VAL A 30 -1.99 5.46 -1.22
CA VAL A 30 -1.93 5.24 -2.67
C VAL A 30 -0.61 5.81 -3.16
N TYR A 31 0.21 4.95 -3.73
CA TYR A 31 1.53 5.30 -4.24
C TYR A 31 1.45 5.90 -5.63
N HIS A 32 2.34 6.87 -5.87
CA HIS A 32 2.63 7.40 -7.19
C HIS A 32 3.85 6.70 -7.76
N PRO A 33 3.92 6.46 -9.08
CA PRO A 33 5.05 5.77 -9.70
C PRO A 33 6.35 6.59 -9.76
N TYR A 34 6.34 7.82 -9.27
CA TYR A 34 7.45 8.77 -9.45
C TYR A 34 8.54 8.60 -8.40
N VAL A 35 9.78 8.80 -8.82
CA VAL A 35 10.96 8.96 -7.98
C VAL A 35 11.69 10.20 -8.47
N LEU A 36 12.13 11.08 -7.56
CA LEU A 36 12.93 12.25 -7.90
C LEU A 36 14.41 11.93 -7.65
N PRO A 37 15.31 12.29 -8.59
CA PRO A 37 16.75 12.11 -8.39
C PRO A 37 17.25 12.85 -7.15
N ASN A 38 18.10 12.18 -6.36
CA ASN A 38 18.69 12.72 -5.12
C ASN A 38 17.68 13.11 -4.03
N GLU A 39 16.43 12.63 -4.12
CA GLU A 39 15.42 12.85 -3.09
C GLU A 39 15.83 12.18 -1.77
N LYS A 40 15.54 12.89 -0.68
CA LYS A 40 15.59 12.36 0.68
C LYS A 40 14.29 12.70 1.36
N GLU A 41 13.65 11.71 1.92
CA GLU A 41 12.35 11.84 2.57
C GLU A 41 12.43 11.37 4.01
N VAL A 42 11.74 12.08 4.89
CA VAL A 42 11.41 11.64 6.24
C VAL A 42 9.89 11.67 6.34
N GLU A 43 9.31 10.54 6.66
CA GLU A 43 7.88 10.42 6.80
C GLU A 43 7.51 9.99 8.22
N TRP A 44 6.45 10.58 8.75
CA TRP A 44 5.82 10.14 9.98
C TRP A 44 4.31 10.09 9.77
N ARG A 45 3.74 8.92 9.98
CA ARG A 45 2.30 8.69 9.92
C ARG A 45 1.78 8.24 11.27
N LEU A 46 0.62 8.76 11.64
CA LEU A 46 -0.11 8.41 12.85
C LEU A 46 -1.53 8.04 12.46
N LEU A 47 -1.97 6.87 12.85
CA LEU A 47 -3.33 6.42 12.72
C LEU A 47 -3.92 6.10 14.07
N SER A 48 -5.10 6.66 14.37
CA SER A 48 -5.89 6.31 15.55
C SER A 48 -7.22 5.74 15.09
N HIS A 49 -7.53 4.54 15.53
CA HIS A 49 -8.78 3.84 15.22
C HIS A 49 -9.53 3.50 16.50
N GLN A 50 -10.78 3.96 16.60
CA GLN A 50 -11.65 3.65 17.73
C GLN A 50 -12.69 2.62 17.32
N LYS A 51 -12.69 1.46 18.00
CA LYS A 51 -13.68 0.40 17.83
C LYS A 51 -14.35 0.12 19.16
N GLY A 52 -15.57 0.65 19.34
CA GLY A 52 -16.28 0.55 20.61
C GLY A 52 -15.54 1.28 21.74
N ASN A 53 -15.14 0.54 22.78
CA ASN A 53 -14.40 1.08 23.94
C ASN A 53 -12.88 0.94 23.80
N THR A 54 -12.37 0.32 22.74
CA THR A 54 -10.94 0.16 22.49
C THR A 54 -10.46 1.20 21.49
N ASN A 55 -9.30 1.79 21.77
CA ASN A 55 -8.61 2.71 20.88
C ASN A 55 -7.26 2.11 20.50
N SER A 56 -7.08 1.76 19.24
CA SER A 56 -5.80 1.35 18.68
C SER A 56 -5.07 2.55 18.08
N LEU A 57 -3.77 2.58 18.26
CA LEU A 57 -2.88 3.61 17.74
C LEU A 57 -1.75 2.93 16.99
N ALA A 58 -1.55 3.29 15.72
CA ALA A 58 -0.38 2.89 14.96
C ALA A 58 0.44 4.11 14.56
N GLN A 59 1.77 3.98 14.61
CA GLN A 59 2.72 4.98 14.15
C GLN A 59 3.70 4.33 13.18
N ARG A 60 3.97 4.98 12.07
CA ARG A 60 4.96 4.55 11.09
C ARG A 60 5.93 5.70 10.85
N PHE A 61 7.20 5.49 11.12
CA PHE A 61 8.28 6.42 10.85
C PHE A 61 9.17 5.86 9.76
N ALA A 62 9.50 6.70 8.77
CA ALA A 62 10.34 6.30 7.66
C ALA A 62 11.46 7.30 7.37
N TYR A 63 12.55 6.75 6.83
CA TYR A 63 13.58 7.49 6.13
C TYR A 63 13.80 6.88 4.76
N GLY A 64 13.66 7.69 3.71
CA GLY A 64 13.85 7.30 2.32
C GLY A 64 14.95 8.09 1.63
N GLN A 65 15.58 7.45 0.66
CA GLN A 65 16.55 8.08 -0.22
C GLN A 65 16.53 7.46 -1.62
N SER A 66 16.54 8.30 -2.66
CA SER A 66 16.82 7.85 -4.03
C SER A 66 18.26 7.37 -4.15
N ILE A 67 18.43 6.08 -4.46
CA ILE A 67 19.73 5.45 -4.66
C ILE A 67 20.17 5.48 -6.14
N PHE A 68 19.19 5.63 -7.05
CA PHE A 68 19.35 5.92 -8.46
C PHE A 68 18.32 6.96 -8.88
N ASP A 69 18.44 7.51 -10.08
CA ASP A 69 17.51 8.53 -10.58
C ASP A 69 16.05 8.08 -10.65
N ASN A 70 15.84 6.77 -10.72
CA ASN A 70 14.52 6.13 -10.86
C ASN A 70 14.22 5.09 -9.77
N VAL A 71 15.06 4.97 -8.73
CA VAL A 71 14.85 4.00 -7.64
C VAL A 71 15.02 4.68 -6.30
N MET A 72 13.98 4.58 -5.46
CA MET A 72 13.96 5.03 -4.07
C MET A 72 13.90 3.83 -3.14
N VAL A 73 14.65 3.91 -2.04
CA VAL A 73 14.58 2.92 -0.96
C VAL A 73 14.20 3.63 0.33
N GLU A 74 13.25 3.06 1.06
CA GLU A 74 12.74 3.59 2.31
C GLU A 74 12.83 2.51 3.41
N PHE A 75 13.21 2.94 4.62
CA PHE A 75 13.24 2.10 5.81
C PHE A 75 12.19 2.59 6.77
N TYR A 76 11.35 1.67 7.25
CA TYR A 76 10.27 1.97 8.17
C TYR A 76 10.46 1.27 9.52
N ILE A 77 10.00 1.96 10.56
CA ILE A 77 9.81 1.42 11.89
C ILE A 77 8.34 1.64 12.25
N VAL A 78 7.65 0.54 12.54
CA VAL A 78 6.22 0.54 12.88
C VAL A 78 6.05 0.26 14.35
N GLY A 79 5.27 1.09 15.04
CA GLY A 79 4.89 0.90 16.42
C GLY A 79 3.38 0.92 16.56
N GLU A 80 2.85 0.06 17.42
CA GLU A 80 1.43 -0.07 17.67
C GLU A 80 1.12 -0.06 19.16
N ARG A 81 -0.06 0.43 19.49
CA ARG A 81 -0.64 0.31 20.83
C ARG A 81 -1.61 -0.85 20.85
N ASP A 82 -1.37 -1.78 21.75
CA ASP A 82 -2.24 -2.92 21.97
C ASP A 82 -3.52 -2.56 22.76
N VAL A 83 -4.38 -3.56 22.97
CA VAL A 83 -5.63 -3.40 23.72
C VAL A 83 -5.43 -3.09 25.20
N ASP A 84 -4.25 -3.38 25.76
CA ASP A 84 -3.87 -3.11 27.15
C ASP A 84 -3.22 -1.72 27.32
N ASP A 85 -3.30 -0.87 26.30
CA ASP A 85 -2.78 0.51 26.25
C ASP A 85 -1.23 0.59 26.29
N ASN A 86 -0.54 -0.54 25.99
CA ASN A 86 0.91 -0.58 25.89
C ASN A 86 1.34 -0.29 24.43
N PHE A 87 2.21 0.70 24.28
CA PHE A 87 2.82 1.00 22.99
C PHE A 87 4.11 0.19 22.82
N SER A 88 4.22 -0.57 21.73
CA SER A 88 5.37 -1.41 21.43
C SER A 88 5.76 -1.32 19.96
N LEU A 89 7.01 -1.69 19.68
CA LEU A 89 7.48 -1.88 18.31
C LEU A 89 6.78 -3.10 17.71
N SER A 90 6.17 -2.91 16.51
CA SER A 90 5.41 -3.93 15.79
C SER A 90 6.22 -4.56 14.66
N ALA A 91 6.83 -3.74 13.80
CA ALA A 91 7.51 -4.23 12.60
C ALA A 91 8.67 -3.33 12.14
N TYR A 92 9.51 -3.91 11.29
CA TYR A 92 10.49 -3.22 10.45
C TYR A 92 10.20 -3.52 9.00
N GLU A 93 10.29 -2.50 8.14
CA GLU A 93 10.02 -2.64 6.72
C GLU A 93 11.13 -2.00 5.88
N VAL A 94 11.35 -2.58 4.72
CA VAL A 94 12.19 -2.01 3.66
C VAL A 94 11.35 -1.95 2.41
N GLU A 95 11.10 -0.76 1.92
CA GLU A 95 10.36 -0.52 0.68
C GLU A 95 11.32 -0.06 -0.42
N THR A 96 11.09 -0.53 -1.63
CA THR A 96 11.79 -0.09 -2.83
C THR A 96 10.76 0.31 -3.87
N ARG A 97 10.78 1.57 -4.29
CA ARG A 97 9.95 2.09 -5.37
C ARG A 97 10.82 2.30 -6.61
N TRP A 98 10.38 1.72 -7.72
CA TRP A 98 11.06 1.78 -8.98
C TRP A 98 10.17 2.44 -10.03
N MET A 99 10.56 3.63 -10.49
CA MET A 99 9.92 4.33 -11.60
C MET A 99 10.33 3.64 -12.92
N LEU A 100 9.35 3.09 -13.65
CA LEU A 100 9.58 2.40 -14.92
C LEU A 100 9.49 3.34 -16.12
N THR A 101 8.71 4.42 -16.02
CA THR A 101 8.55 5.44 -17.06
C THR A 101 8.71 6.82 -16.45
N GLU A 102 9.31 7.74 -17.17
CA GLU A 102 9.34 9.14 -16.78
C GLU A 102 7.93 9.76 -16.84
N GLN A 103 7.67 10.75 -16.00
CA GLN A 103 6.36 11.38 -15.90
C GLN A 103 5.95 12.00 -17.25
N GLY A 104 4.83 11.51 -17.80
CA GLY A 104 4.24 12.00 -19.04
C GLY A 104 4.97 11.56 -20.31
N GLU A 105 5.96 10.68 -20.24
CA GLU A 105 6.66 10.15 -21.41
C GLU A 105 5.72 9.30 -22.30
N TYR A 106 4.86 8.53 -21.66
CA TYR A 106 3.88 7.67 -22.35
C TYR A 106 2.45 8.12 -22.06
N TRP A 107 1.48 7.37 -22.57
CA TRP A 107 0.05 7.63 -22.32
C TRP A 107 -0.35 7.50 -20.85
N ALA A 108 0.43 6.80 -20.05
CA ALA A 108 0.32 6.67 -18.61
C ALA A 108 1.70 6.38 -18.02
N ASP A 109 1.85 6.66 -16.73
CA ASP A 109 3.08 6.49 -15.99
C ASP A 109 3.00 5.20 -15.18
N TRP A 110 4.11 4.46 -15.13
CA TRP A 110 4.22 3.14 -14.52
C TRP A 110 5.37 3.08 -13.53
N GLY A 111 5.17 2.33 -12.47
CA GLY A 111 6.18 2.01 -11.48
C GLY A 111 5.94 0.64 -10.88
N MET A 112 6.92 0.19 -10.11
CA MET A 112 6.81 -1.00 -9.26
C MET A 112 7.18 -0.63 -7.83
N LEU A 113 6.60 -1.37 -6.90
CA LEU A 113 6.92 -1.32 -5.48
C LEU A 113 7.24 -2.73 -5.01
N PHE A 114 8.29 -2.83 -4.20
CA PHE A 114 8.65 -4.05 -3.48
C PHE A 114 8.82 -3.68 -2.02
N GLU A 115 8.15 -4.41 -1.14
CA GLU A 115 8.27 -4.23 0.30
C GLU A 115 8.64 -5.57 0.94
N PHE A 116 9.45 -5.50 1.96
CA PHE A 116 9.83 -6.63 2.80
C PHE A 116 9.65 -6.22 4.25
N GLU A 117 8.77 -6.92 4.94
CA GLU A 117 8.44 -6.66 6.33
C GLU A 117 8.86 -7.80 7.24
N LYS A 118 9.26 -7.45 8.45
CA LYS A 118 9.56 -8.38 9.55
C LYS A 118 8.81 -7.95 10.80
N ILE A 119 7.91 -8.78 11.27
CA ILE A 119 7.22 -8.55 12.54
C ILE A 119 8.20 -8.68 13.71
N HIS A 120 8.22 -7.67 14.56
CA HIS A 120 9.08 -7.63 15.73
C HIS A 120 8.71 -8.73 16.74
N ASN A 121 9.71 -9.42 17.30
CA ASN A 121 9.55 -10.51 18.27
C ASN A 121 8.71 -11.72 17.81
N LYS A 122 8.36 -11.83 16.52
CA LYS A 122 7.73 -13.01 15.94
C LYS A 122 8.54 -13.46 14.74
N ASP A 123 8.55 -14.75 14.43
CA ASP A 123 9.15 -15.25 13.20
C ASP A 123 8.12 -15.24 12.06
N ILE A 124 7.64 -14.04 11.76
CA ILE A 124 6.67 -13.75 10.71
C ILE A 124 7.30 -12.72 9.76
N TRP A 125 7.17 -12.99 8.49
CA TRP A 125 7.73 -12.21 7.39
C TRP A 125 6.67 -11.98 6.34
N GLU A 126 6.73 -10.82 5.68
CA GLU A 126 5.89 -10.50 4.55
C GLU A 126 6.72 -9.95 3.39
N VAL A 127 6.33 -10.27 2.19
CA VAL A 127 6.82 -9.65 0.96
C VAL A 127 5.65 -9.15 0.14
N THR A 128 5.72 -7.89 -0.26
CA THR A 128 4.76 -7.27 -1.15
C THR A 128 5.42 -6.90 -2.47
N SER A 129 4.74 -7.21 -3.57
CA SER A 129 5.09 -6.76 -4.92
C SER A 129 3.92 -5.99 -5.51
N GLY A 130 4.15 -4.74 -5.91
CA GLY A 130 3.12 -3.84 -6.39
C GLY A 130 3.38 -3.29 -7.79
N LEU A 131 2.33 -3.20 -8.60
CA LEU A 131 2.31 -2.43 -9.84
C LEU A 131 1.62 -1.09 -9.59
N LEU A 132 2.32 -0.01 -9.92
CA LEU A 132 1.85 1.37 -9.76
C LEU A 132 1.51 1.95 -11.13
N PHE A 133 0.32 2.53 -11.22
CA PHE A 133 -0.17 3.18 -12.43
C PHE A 133 -0.65 4.58 -12.10
N GLU A 134 -0.32 5.56 -12.94
CA GLU A 134 -0.91 6.89 -12.89
C GLU A 134 -1.22 7.42 -14.28
N LYS A 135 -2.39 8.06 -14.41
CA LYS A 135 -2.79 8.76 -15.61
C LYS A 135 -3.29 10.15 -15.27
N GLU A 136 -2.60 11.15 -15.79
CA GLU A 136 -3.07 12.53 -15.75
C GLU A 136 -3.81 12.90 -17.04
N VAL A 137 -4.95 13.58 -16.92
CA VAL A 137 -5.72 14.14 -18.03
C VAL A 137 -6.23 15.52 -17.64
N GLY A 138 -5.58 16.55 -18.14
CA GLY A 138 -5.94 17.93 -17.84
C GLY A 138 -5.78 18.25 -16.35
N ARG A 139 -6.90 18.41 -15.63
CA ARG A 139 -6.92 18.73 -14.20
C ARG A 139 -7.16 17.51 -13.31
N THR A 140 -7.25 16.35 -13.89
CA THR A 140 -7.54 15.12 -13.15
C THR A 140 -6.34 14.19 -13.16
N SER A 141 -6.13 13.47 -12.06
CA SER A 141 -5.24 12.31 -12.04
C SER A 141 -5.96 11.11 -11.44
N LEU A 142 -5.71 9.95 -12.01
CA LEU A 142 -6.12 8.65 -11.53
C LEU A 142 -4.87 7.84 -11.22
N SER A 143 -4.70 7.46 -9.96
CA SER A 143 -3.64 6.55 -9.52
C SER A 143 -4.28 5.23 -9.12
N ILE A 144 -3.70 4.12 -9.55
CA ILE A 144 -4.14 2.75 -9.23
C ILE A 144 -2.91 1.96 -8.82
N ASN A 145 -3.01 1.23 -7.71
CA ASN A 145 -2.01 0.28 -7.28
C ASN A 145 -2.64 -1.11 -7.22
N ALA A 146 -1.88 -2.12 -7.64
CA ALA A 146 -2.25 -3.53 -7.52
C ALA A 146 -1.11 -4.25 -6.83
N PHE A 147 -1.37 -4.84 -5.67
CA PHE A 147 -0.38 -5.51 -4.84
C PHE A 147 -0.66 -7.00 -4.77
N LEU A 148 0.40 -7.78 -4.74
CA LEU A 148 0.45 -9.18 -4.38
C LEU A 148 1.28 -9.29 -3.11
N ILE A 149 0.67 -9.78 -2.04
CA ILE A 149 1.23 -9.87 -0.70
C ILE A 149 1.38 -11.34 -0.36
N TYR A 150 2.51 -11.73 0.20
CA TYR A 150 2.75 -13.08 0.69
C TYR A 150 3.35 -13.04 2.08
N GLU A 151 2.60 -13.61 3.04
CA GLU A 151 3.00 -13.74 4.43
C GLU A 151 3.40 -15.20 4.73
N TRP A 152 4.46 -15.38 5.52
CA TRP A 152 4.89 -16.68 6.02
C TRP A 152 5.58 -16.56 7.36
N GLY A 153 5.63 -17.66 8.10
CA GLY A 153 6.32 -17.68 9.41
C GLY A 153 6.08 -18.95 10.21
N ASN A 154 6.63 -18.93 11.42
CA ASN A 154 6.36 -19.97 12.39
C ASN A 154 5.02 -19.66 13.08
N ASP A 155 4.23 -20.70 13.34
CA ASP A 155 2.94 -20.66 14.04
C ASP A 155 1.82 -19.90 13.30
N ILE A 156 1.99 -19.64 12.00
CA ILE A 156 0.96 -19.10 11.11
C ILE A 156 0.81 -19.97 9.85
N GLU A 157 -0.34 -19.95 9.22
CA GLU A 157 -0.49 -20.48 7.85
C GLU A 157 0.05 -19.46 6.86
N ASN A 158 0.76 -19.96 5.84
CA ASN A 158 1.22 -19.07 4.76
C ASN A 158 0.01 -18.54 4.00
N GLU A 159 -0.04 -17.25 3.78
CA GLU A 159 -1.15 -16.58 3.12
C GLU A 159 -0.69 -15.80 1.90
N MET A 160 -1.54 -15.75 0.88
CA MET A 160 -1.33 -14.92 -0.30
C MET A 160 -2.55 -14.06 -0.53
N GLU A 161 -2.36 -12.76 -0.56
CA GLU A 161 -3.41 -11.79 -0.75
C GLU A 161 -3.19 -10.90 -1.98
N MET A 162 -4.29 -10.37 -2.50
CA MET A 162 -4.27 -9.34 -3.55
C MET A 162 -5.00 -8.11 -3.04
N GLU A 163 -4.35 -6.96 -3.15
CA GLU A 163 -4.94 -5.69 -2.75
C GLU A 163 -4.96 -4.70 -3.92
N PHE A 164 -6.05 -3.92 -4.01
CA PHE A 164 -6.20 -2.85 -4.99
C PHE A 164 -6.51 -1.54 -4.28
N ARG A 165 -5.70 -0.50 -4.57
CA ARG A 165 -5.90 0.86 -4.07
C ARG A 165 -6.12 1.79 -5.26
N ALA A 166 -7.03 2.75 -5.13
CA ALA A 166 -7.27 3.74 -6.16
C ALA A 166 -7.48 5.12 -5.55
N GLN A 167 -6.92 6.13 -6.21
CA GLN A 167 -7.12 7.53 -5.86
C GLN A 167 -7.48 8.33 -7.11
N TYR A 168 -8.55 9.12 -7.01
CA TYR A 168 -8.91 10.11 -8.01
C TYR A 168 -8.74 11.51 -7.42
N ARG A 169 -7.98 12.36 -8.12
CA ARG A 169 -7.76 13.76 -7.73
C ARG A 169 -8.24 14.70 -8.81
N TYR A 170 -8.85 15.80 -8.38
CA TYR A 170 -9.20 16.92 -9.25
C TYR A 170 -8.59 18.20 -8.71
N ARG A 171 -7.87 18.94 -9.56
CA ARG A 171 -7.24 20.22 -9.19
C ARG A 171 -8.22 21.36 -9.44
N TRP A 172 -8.73 21.95 -8.38
CA TRP A 172 -9.51 23.20 -8.44
C TRP A 172 -8.56 24.38 -8.70
N ILE A 173 -9.02 25.39 -9.46
CA ILE A 173 -8.27 26.63 -9.67
C ILE A 173 -8.69 27.64 -8.62
#